data_0f8a81cb47b716480a75dc2a3fbf0cc5
#
_entry.id   0f8a81cb47b716480a75dc2a3fbf0cc5
#
_cell.length_a   1.000
_cell.length_b   1.000
_cell.length_c   1.000
_cell.angle_alpha   90.00
_cell.angle_beta   90.00
_cell.angle_gamma   90.00
#
_symmetry.space_group_name_H-M   'P 1'
#
loop_
_entity.id
_entity.type
_entity.pdbx_description
1 polymer ?
#
loop_
_entity_poly.entity_id
_entity_poly.type
_entity_poly.pdbx_seq_one_letter_code
_entity_poly.pdbx_strand_id
1 'polypeptide(L)'
;MTEIAKKPEEDFIETGLTKKKYTSIDLLYSTIIGILGGIVSSLIPFSLLIKVWYPLTGGTQLVSGHHVIWASIIYGLTRKKGNIMLTMLTKGLLEFLFGDPWGLLIIFVNLMEGFFLLSGFFLVEKLGEGETNLGWGIAGGFGNFFQAPFFWVLNQRWYLHWSLWVLSFMYAFISGILIVGLLGRAAKNVLIKAGVHTTF
;
A
#
# COMPACT_ATOMS: atom_id res chain seq x y z
N MET A 1 37.41 33.09 46.44
CA MET A 1 37.35 32.37 45.13
C MET A 1 36.41 31.18 45.36
N THR A 2 35.17 31.35 44.98
CA THR A 2 34.11 30.31 45.14
C THR A 2 33.96 29.59 43.82
N GLU A 3 34.36 28.33 43.84
CA GLU A 3 34.25 27.38 42.71
C GLU A 3 32.80 27.00 42.54
N ILE A 4 32.17 27.45 41.45
CA ILE A 4 30.79 27.10 41.07
C ILE A 4 30.84 25.69 40.48
N ALA A 5 30.38 24.72 41.29
CA ALA A 5 30.20 23.34 40.83
C ALA A 5 29.23 23.31 39.62
N LYS A 6 29.72 22.91 38.48
CA LYS A 6 28.93 22.60 37.27
C LYS A 6 27.99 21.42 37.59
N LYS A 7 26.68 21.69 37.56
CA LYS A 7 25.64 20.67 37.62
C LYS A 7 25.83 19.69 36.46
N PRO A 8 25.81 18.37 36.68
CA PRO A 8 25.88 17.43 35.56
C PRO A 8 24.63 17.63 34.67
N GLU A 9 24.87 17.84 33.37
CA GLU A 9 23.83 17.79 32.34
C GLU A 9 23.17 16.42 32.46
N GLU A 10 21.89 16.42 32.79
CA GLU A 10 21.06 15.24 32.71
C GLU A 10 21.01 14.85 31.22
N ASP A 11 21.72 13.78 30.86
CA ASP A 11 21.57 13.08 29.60
C ASP A 11 20.11 12.64 29.48
N PHE A 12 19.29 13.49 28.86
CA PHE A 12 18.00 13.06 28.35
C PHE A 12 18.28 11.94 27.37
N ILE A 13 18.00 10.71 27.77
CA ILE A 13 17.87 9.58 26.86
C ILE A 13 16.77 9.98 25.88
N GLU A 14 17.16 10.59 24.75
CA GLU A 14 16.31 10.77 23.59
C GLU A 14 15.83 9.38 23.18
N THR A 15 14.63 9.03 23.63
CA THR A 15 13.89 7.89 23.10
C THR A 15 13.79 8.11 21.60
N GLY A 16 14.53 7.32 20.82
CA GLY A 16 14.81 7.46 19.37
C GLY A 16 13.61 7.39 18.45
N LEU A 17 12.57 8.13 18.74
CA LEU A 17 11.46 8.46 17.87
C LEU A 17 11.68 9.85 17.27
N THR A 18 12.75 10.03 16.50
CA THR A 18 12.83 11.17 15.61
C THR A 18 11.63 11.11 14.66
N LYS A 19 10.62 11.92 14.90
CA LYS A 19 9.49 12.09 13.98
C LYS A 19 10.08 12.49 12.62
N LYS A 20 10.13 11.56 11.68
CA LYS A 20 10.59 11.85 10.32
C LYS A 20 9.77 13.02 9.76
N LYS A 21 10.44 14.14 9.53
CA LYS A 21 9.79 15.38 9.10
C LYS A 21 9.31 15.23 7.65
N TYR A 22 8.04 15.53 7.40
CA TYR A 22 7.49 15.54 6.05
C TYR A 22 8.03 16.75 5.28
N THR A 23 8.44 16.53 4.04
CA THR A 23 8.93 17.57 3.13
C THR A 23 7.93 17.80 1.99
N SER A 24 8.07 18.93 1.30
CA SER A 24 7.24 19.19 0.09
C SER A 24 7.49 18.14 -1.00
N ILE A 25 8.70 17.58 -1.07
CA ILE A 25 9.04 16.51 -2.00
C ILE A 25 8.27 15.23 -1.68
N ASP A 26 8.12 14.88 -0.41
CA ASP A 26 7.31 13.72 0.00
C ASP A 26 5.86 13.84 -0.46
N LEU A 27 5.27 15.02 -0.26
CA LEU A 27 3.90 15.29 -0.67
C LEU A 27 3.76 15.24 -2.20
N LEU A 28 4.72 15.83 -2.91
CA LEU A 28 4.75 15.80 -4.37
C LEU A 28 4.83 14.37 -4.90
N TYR A 29 5.76 13.55 -4.40
CA TYR A 29 5.90 12.15 -4.82
C TYR A 29 4.63 11.34 -4.52
N SER A 30 4.05 11.50 -3.32
CA SER A 30 2.83 10.80 -2.94
C SER A 30 1.67 11.15 -3.86
N THR A 31 1.54 12.43 -4.19
CA THR A 31 0.48 12.93 -5.07
C THR A 31 0.67 12.42 -6.50
N ILE A 32 1.88 12.54 -7.07
CA ILE A 32 2.16 12.08 -8.44
C ILE A 32 1.93 10.58 -8.56
N ILE A 33 2.45 9.77 -7.63
CA ILE A 33 2.29 8.32 -7.66
C ILE A 33 0.82 7.94 -7.44
N GLY A 34 0.08 8.66 -6.59
CA GLY A 34 -1.35 8.48 -6.40
C GLY A 34 -2.15 8.79 -7.66
N ILE A 35 -1.82 9.89 -8.36
CA ILE A 35 -2.42 10.25 -9.66
C ILE A 35 -2.18 9.17 -10.70
N LEU A 36 -0.92 8.73 -10.87
CA LEU A 36 -0.58 7.66 -11.80
C LEU A 36 -1.33 6.37 -11.48
N GLY A 37 -1.39 6.01 -10.18
CA GLY A 37 -2.15 4.86 -9.72
C GLY A 37 -3.63 4.94 -10.04
N GLY A 38 -4.26 6.08 -9.80
CA GLY A 38 -5.68 6.32 -10.10
C GLY A 38 -5.97 6.24 -11.61
N ILE A 39 -5.13 6.88 -12.44
CA ILE A 39 -5.26 6.82 -13.90
C ILE A 39 -5.13 5.38 -14.39
N VAL A 40 -4.07 4.67 -14.00
CA VAL A 40 -3.84 3.28 -14.45
C VAL A 40 -4.96 2.37 -14.00
N SER A 41 -5.40 2.45 -12.76
CA SER A 41 -6.51 1.64 -12.24
C SER A 41 -7.83 1.92 -12.98
N SER A 42 -8.09 3.16 -13.35
CA SER A 42 -9.32 3.55 -14.06
C SER A 42 -9.29 3.16 -15.55
N LEU A 43 -8.11 3.15 -16.18
CA LEU A 43 -7.96 2.80 -17.60
C LEU A 43 -7.93 1.30 -17.86
N ILE A 44 -7.53 0.49 -16.88
CA ILE A 44 -7.54 -0.97 -17.05
C ILE A 44 -9.01 -1.44 -17.07
N PRO A 45 -9.50 -2.01 -18.18
CA PRO A 45 -10.89 -2.45 -18.27
C PRO A 45 -11.08 -3.74 -17.46
N PHE A 46 -11.00 -3.65 -16.14
CA PHE A 46 -11.25 -4.79 -15.25
C PHE A 46 -12.61 -5.43 -15.48
N SER A 47 -13.60 -4.64 -15.93
CA SER A 47 -14.90 -5.15 -16.37
C SER A 47 -14.78 -6.19 -17.50
N LEU A 48 -13.81 -6.04 -18.39
CA LEU A 48 -13.55 -7.02 -19.46
C LEU A 48 -12.86 -8.27 -18.91
N LEU A 49 -11.86 -8.11 -18.03
CA LEU A 49 -11.19 -9.21 -17.36
C LEU A 49 -12.15 -9.97 -16.43
N ILE A 50 -13.05 -9.25 -15.76
CA ILE A 50 -14.09 -9.84 -14.90
C ILE A 50 -15.05 -10.73 -15.72
N LYS A 51 -15.37 -10.36 -16.96
CA LYS A 51 -16.23 -11.17 -17.83
C LYS A 51 -15.53 -12.44 -18.32
N VAL A 52 -14.21 -12.41 -18.49
CA VAL A 52 -13.41 -13.55 -18.96
C VAL A 52 -13.04 -14.49 -17.81
N TRP A 53 -12.75 -13.94 -16.64
CA TRP A 53 -12.41 -14.72 -15.43
C TRP A 53 -13.60 -14.74 -14.49
N TYR A 54 -14.23 -15.87 -14.44
CA TYR A 54 -15.50 -16.09 -13.79
C TYR A 54 -15.58 -15.44 -12.38
N PRO A 55 -16.52 -14.51 -12.15
CA PRO A 55 -16.58 -13.73 -10.91
C PRO A 55 -16.93 -14.57 -9.66
N LEU A 56 -17.45 -15.78 -9.85
CA LEU A 56 -17.81 -16.68 -8.75
C LEU A 56 -16.60 -17.26 -8.01
N THR A 57 -15.48 -17.45 -8.72
CA THR A 57 -14.26 -18.02 -8.11
C THR A 57 -13.38 -16.97 -7.42
N GLY A 58 -13.71 -15.69 -7.55
CA GLY A 58 -12.84 -14.62 -7.08
C GLY A 58 -11.55 -14.47 -7.90
N GLY A 59 -11.50 -15.05 -9.11
CA GLY A 59 -10.32 -15.04 -9.98
C GLY A 59 -9.82 -13.65 -10.35
N THR A 60 -10.68 -12.62 -10.31
CA THR A 60 -10.30 -11.21 -10.47
C THR A 60 -9.30 -10.77 -9.41
N GLN A 61 -9.27 -11.43 -8.26
CA GLN A 61 -8.33 -11.12 -7.18
C GLN A 61 -6.88 -11.46 -7.54
N LEU A 62 -6.63 -12.28 -8.56
CA LEU A 62 -5.26 -12.58 -9.04
C LEU A 62 -4.54 -11.35 -9.61
N VAL A 63 -5.25 -10.34 -10.03
CA VAL A 63 -4.67 -9.10 -10.56
C VAL A 63 -4.81 -7.92 -9.60
N SER A 64 -5.51 -8.08 -8.48
CA SER A 64 -5.85 -6.98 -7.57
C SER A 64 -4.65 -6.35 -6.85
N GLY A 65 -3.50 -7.04 -6.77
CA GLY A 65 -2.26 -6.47 -6.21
C GLY A 65 -1.77 -5.18 -6.89
N HIS A 66 -2.26 -4.88 -8.13
CA HIS A 66 -1.96 -3.61 -8.78
C HIS A 66 -2.54 -2.40 -8.04
N HIS A 67 -3.54 -2.57 -7.19
CA HIS A 67 -4.10 -1.46 -6.41
C HIS A 67 -3.12 -0.99 -5.34
N VAL A 68 -2.43 -1.91 -4.67
CA VAL A 68 -1.53 -1.58 -3.54
C VAL A 68 -0.07 -1.31 -3.95
N ILE A 69 0.31 -1.63 -5.20
CA ILE A 69 1.69 -1.42 -5.69
C ILE A 69 2.14 0.04 -5.59
N TRP A 70 1.25 1.00 -5.88
CA TRP A 70 1.54 2.43 -5.87
C TRP A 70 1.94 2.91 -4.49
N ALA A 71 1.20 2.50 -3.47
CA ALA A 71 1.50 2.81 -2.08
C ALA A 71 2.79 2.11 -1.60
N SER A 72 3.09 0.92 -2.11
CA SER A 72 4.35 0.24 -1.79
C SER A 72 5.57 0.96 -2.38
N ILE A 73 5.46 1.46 -3.61
CA ILE A 73 6.53 2.24 -4.26
C ILE A 73 6.82 3.50 -3.44
N ILE A 74 5.80 4.28 -3.08
CA ILE A 74 6.02 5.51 -2.30
C ILE A 74 6.60 5.21 -0.92
N TYR A 75 6.16 4.13 -0.27
CA TYR A 75 6.76 3.72 0.99
C TYR A 75 8.24 3.38 0.84
N GLY A 76 8.59 2.68 -0.22
CA GLY A 76 9.98 2.36 -0.54
C GLY A 76 10.87 3.57 -0.81
N LEU A 77 10.31 4.68 -1.29
CA LEU A 77 11.04 5.93 -1.57
C LEU A 77 11.16 6.83 -0.33
N THR A 78 10.18 6.80 0.58
CA THR A 78 10.09 7.81 1.65
C THR A 78 10.17 7.23 3.06
N ARG A 79 9.83 5.96 3.24
CA ARG A 79 9.70 5.29 4.55
C ARG A 79 8.79 6.05 5.54
N LYS A 80 7.84 6.84 5.01
CA LYS A 80 6.93 7.65 5.80
C LYS A 80 5.50 7.13 5.67
N LYS A 81 4.90 6.81 6.81
CA LYS A 81 3.57 6.16 6.89
C LYS A 81 2.47 7.00 6.26
N GLY A 82 2.50 8.32 6.48
CA GLY A 82 1.51 9.25 5.93
C GLY A 82 1.52 9.33 4.42
N ASN A 83 2.67 9.06 3.78
CA ASN A 83 2.78 9.07 2.33
C ASN A 83 2.00 7.91 1.67
N ILE A 84 1.94 6.73 2.32
CA ILE A 84 1.05 5.65 1.89
C ILE A 84 -0.39 6.14 1.87
N MET A 85 -0.84 6.72 2.99
CA MET A 85 -2.23 7.15 3.13
C MET A 85 -2.58 8.27 2.15
N LEU A 86 -1.68 9.24 1.94
CA LEU A 86 -1.86 10.31 0.96
C LEU A 86 -1.94 9.77 -0.46
N THR A 87 -1.04 8.83 -0.82
CA THR A 87 -1.05 8.19 -2.15
C THR A 87 -2.37 7.44 -2.39
N MET A 88 -2.83 6.66 -1.41
CA MET A 88 -4.07 5.90 -1.55
C MET A 88 -5.31 6.80 -1.54
N LEU A 89 -5.30 7.89 -0.77
CA LEU A 89 -6.35 8.90 -0.82
C LEU A 89 -6.43 9.56 -2.21
N THR A 90 -5.28 10.01 -2.74
CA THR A 90 -5.22 10.66 -4.06
C THR A 90 -5.67 9.69 -5.16
N LYS A 91 -5.22 8.43 -5.08
CA LYS A 91 -5.61 7.37 -6.01
C LYS A 91 -7.13 7.13 -5.97
N GLY A 92 -7.70 6.95 -4.77
CA GLY A 92 -9.13 6.70 -4.60
C GLY A 92 -10.00 7.88 -5.05
N LEU A 93 -9.55 9.14 -4.82
CA LEU A 93 -10.24 10.34 -5.32
C LEU A 93 -10.28 10.35 -6.85
N LEU A 94 -9.18 9.98 -7.51
CA LEU A 94 -9.17 9.92 -8.98
C LEU A 94 -10.03 8.79 -9.53
N GLU A 95 -9.97 7.60 -8.96
CA GLU A 95 -10.85 6.50 -9.34
C GLU A 95 -12.33 6.91 -9.22
N PHE A 96 -12.69 7.57 -8.11
CA PHE A 96 -14.03 8.13 -7.94
C PHE A 96 -14.39 9.13 -9.03
N LEU A 97 -13.50 10.09 -9.35
CA LEU A 97 -13.72 11.10 -10.38
C LEU A 97 -13.83 10.51 -11.79
N PHE A 98 -13.14 9.41 -12.06
CA PHE A 98 -13.24 8.67 -13.33
C PHE A 98 -14.46 7.75 -13.40
N GLY A 99 -15.33 7.78 -12.40
CA GLY A 99 -16.60 7.06 -12.42
C GLY A 99 -16.48 5.59 -12.05
N ASP A 100 -15.61 5.26 -11.08
CA ASP A 100 -15.55 3.92 -10.53
C ASP A 100 -16.95 3.44 -10.09
N PRO A 101 -17.35 2.20 -10.42
CA PRO A 101 -18.69 1.67 -10.09
C PRO A 101 -19.05 1.71 -8.61
N TRP A 102 -18.05 1.73 -7.72
CA TRP A 102 -18.25 1.81 -6.26
C TRP A 102 -18.48 3.23 -5.75
N GLY A 103 -18.37 4.25 -6.59
CA GLY A 103 -18.55 5.64 -6.22
C GLY A 103 -17.63 6.04 -5.05
N LEU A 104 -18.16 6.75 -4.06
CA LEU A 104 -17.36 7.18 -2.89
C LEU A 104 -16.73 6.04 -2.09
N LEU A 105 -17.29 4.84 -2.14
CA LEU A 105 -16.73 3.70 -1.41
C LEU A 105 -15.33 3.32 -1.89
N ILE A 106 -14.97 3.62 -3.15
CA ILE A 106 -13.63 3.31 -3.65
C ILE A 106 -12.53 4.08 -2.89
N ILE A 107 -12.81 5.29 -2.43
CA ILE A 107 -11.87 6.06 -1.59
C ILE A 107 -11.61 5.30 -0.29
N PHE A 108 -12.67 4.77 0.31
CA PHE A 108 -12.57 4.01 1.56
C PHE A 108 -11.80 2.71 1.37
N VAL A 109 -12.04 2.00 0.28
CA VAL A 109 -11.30 0.78 -0.09
C VAL A 109 -9.81 1.07 -0.22
N ASN A 110 -9.45 2.11 -0.96
CA ASN A 110 -8.05 2.50 -1.13
C ASN A 110 -7.38 2.83 0.21
N LEU A 111 -8.03 3.59 1.08
CA LEU A 111 -7.49 3.92 2.41
C LEU A 111 -7.31 2.67 3.28
N MET A 112 -8.26 1.74 3.22
CA MET A 112 -8.18 0.46 3.93
C MET A 112 -7.01 -0.38 3.41
N GLU A 113 -6.85 -0.51 2.10
CA GLU A 113 -5.70 -1.19 1.48
C GLU A 113 -4.38 -0.58 1.92
N GLY A 114 -4.28 0.76 1.94
CA GLY A 114 -3.11 1.48 2.43
C GLY A 114 -2.79 1.19 3.89
N PHE A 115 -3.81 1.14 4.74
CA PHE A 115 -3.66 0.81 6.15
C PHE A 115 -3.13 -0.63 6.37
N PHE A 116 -3.69 -1.61 5.67
CA PHE A 116 -3.24 -2.99 5.79
C PHE A 116 -1.87 -3.21 5.14
N LEU A 117 -1.56 -2.55 4.03
CA LEU A 117 -0.22 -2.54 3.45
C LEU A 117 0.81 -2.01 4.46
N LEU A 118 0.49 -0.90 5.13
CA LEU A 118 1.35 -0.33 6.16
C LEU A 118 1.56 -1.30 7.33
N SER A 119 0.49 -1.98 7.75
CA SER A 119 0.57 -3.00 8.79
C SER A 119 1.46 -4.17 8.38
N GLY A 120 1.38 -4.58 7.11
CA GLY A 120 2.26 -5.59 6.52
C GLY A 120 3.72 -5.14 6.51
N PHE A 121 4.03 -3.92 6.09
CA PHE A 121 5.40 -3.40 6.15
C PHE A 121 5.93 -3.32 7.58
N PHE A 122 5.12 -2.87 8.53
CA PHE A 122 5.51 -2.85 9.94
C PHE A 122 5.87 -4.24 10.47
N LEU A 123 5.11 -5.27 10.07
CA LEU A 123 5.38 -6.64 10.46
C LEU A 123 6.72 -7.13 9.87
N VAL A 124 6.92 -6.98 8.57
CA VAL A 124 8.14 -7.49 7.90
C VAL A 124 9.40 -6.71 8.29
N GLU A 125 9.28 -5.42 8.61
CA GLU A 125 10.39 -4.63 9.14
C GLU A 125 10.82 -5.13 10.54
N LYS A 126 9.87 -5.49 11.39
CA LYS A 126 10.17 -6.11 12.69
C LYS A 126 10.87 -7.46 12.57
N LEU A 127 10.61 -8.19 11.48
CA LEU A 127 11.26 -9.47 11.19
C LEU A 127 12.60 -9.32 10.46
N GLY A 128 13.06 -8.09 10.19
CA GLY A 128 14.30 -7.82 9.45
C GLY A 128 14.19 -8.00 7.93
N GLU A 129 12.98 -8.24 7.39
CA GLU A 129 12.75 -8.56 5.98
C GLU A 129 12.27 -7.35 5.13
N GLY A 130 12.29 -6.16 5.72
CA GLY A 130 11.73 -4.95 5.09
C GLY A 130 12.32 -4.54 3.74
N GLU A 131 13.49 -5.05 3.38
CA GLU A 131 14.17 -4.77 2.09
C GLU A 131 14.25 -5.99 1.16
N THR A 132 13.68 -7.11 1.52
CA THR A 132 13.67 -8.32 0.67
C THR A 132 12.46 -8.35 -0.26
N ASN A 133 12.55 -9.13 -1.36
CA ASN A 133 11.39 -9.37 -2.23
C ASN A 133 10.27 -10.08 -1.47
N LEU A 134 10.64 -11.00 -0.58
CA LEU A 134 9.68 -11.72 0.26
C LEU A 134 8.96 -10.76 1.22
N GLY A 135 9.70 -9.89 1.90
CA GLY A 135 9.13 -8.90 2.80
C GLY A 135 8.15 -7.95 2.08
N TRP A 136 8.55 -7.42 0.92
CA TRP A 136 7.65 -6.62 0.10
C TRP A 136 6.42 -7.41 -0.36
N GLY A 137 6.61 -8.68 -0.73
CA GLY A 137 5.53 -9.58 -1.10
C GLY A 137 4.55 -9.80 0.05
N ILE A 138 5.04 -10.13 1.24
CA ILE A 138 4.20 -10.32 2.42
C ILE A 138 3.42 -9.04 2.74
N ALA A 139 4.09 -7.88 2.74
CA ALA A 139 3.41 -6.60 2.98
C ALA A 139 2.32 -6.33 1.94
N GLY A 140 2.61 -6.58 0.65
CA GLY A 140 1.63 -6.47 -0.43
C GLY A 140 0.48 -7.47 -0.31
N GLY A 141 0.79 -8.70 0.09
CA GLY A 141 -0.21 -9.73 0.38
C GLY A 141 -1.18 -9.28 1.47
N PHE A 142 -0.67 -8.72 2.58
CA PHE A 142 -1.50 -8.14 3.64
C PHE A 142 -2.37 -7.00 3.13
N GLY A 143 -1.79 -6.03 2.41
CA GLY A 143 -2.53 -4.90 1.86
C GLY A 143 -3.69 -5.34 0.96
N ASN A 144 -3.44 -6.37 0.16
CA ASN A 144 -4.41 -6.84 -0.82
C ASN A 144 -5.43 -7.86 -0.28
N PHE A 145 -5.05 -8.64 0.74
CA PHE A 145 -5.90 -9.68 1.31
C PHE A 145 -7.22 -9.14 1.87
N PHE A 146 -7.15 -8.05 2.63
CA PHE A 146 -8.30 -7.53 3.38
C PHE A 146 -9.35 -6.84 2.50
N GLN A 147 -9.03 -6.48 1.26
CA GLN A 147 -10.06 -6.01 0.33
C GLN A 147 -11.02 -7.12 -0.10
N ALA A 148 -10.57 -8.38 -0.20
CA ALA A 148 -11.39 -9.46 -0.69
C ALA A 148 -12.65 -9.69 0.16
N PRO A 149 -12.61 -9.82 1.51
CA PRO A 149 -13.81 -9.91 2.33
C PRO A 149 -14.73 -8.71 2.18
N PHE A 150 -14.16 -7.50 2.05
CA PHE A 150 -14.94 -6.29 1.87
C PHE A 150 -15.76 -6.32 0.57
N PHE A 151 -15.13 -6.67 -0.55
CA PHE A 151 -15.83 -6.80 -1.83
C PHE A 151 -16.85 -7.94 -1.84
N TRP A 152 -16.61 -9.02 -1.12
CA TRP A 152 -17.59 -10.09 -0.98
C TRP A 152 -18.84 -9.63 -0.25
N VAL A 153 -18.70 -8.86 0.81
CA VAL A 153 -19.83 -8.28 1.54
C VAL A 153 -20.57 -7.26 0.66
N LEU A 154 -19.87 -6.34 0.02
CA LEU A 154 -20.49 -5.33 -0.85
C LEU A 154 -21.23 -5.94 -2.05
N ASN A 155 -20.69 -7.01 -2.64
CA ASN A 155 -21.33 -7.71 -3.74
C ASN A 155 -22.41 -8.70 -3.29
N GLN A 156 -22.76 -8.71 -2.00
CA GLN A 156 -23.78 -9.60 -1.43
C GLN A 156 -23.50 -11.08 -1.74
N ARG A 157 -22.25 -11.51 -1.72
CA ARG A 157 -21.83 -12.86 -2.06
C ARG A 157 -21.76 -13.81 -0.86
N TRP A 158 -22.30 -13.43 0.29
CA TRP A 158 -22.28 -14.25 1.52
C TRP A 158 -23.02 -15.58 1.39
N TYR A 159 -23.91 -15.71 0.40
CA TYR A 159 -24.64 -16.96 0.11
C TYR A 159 -23.79 -18.01 -0.63
N LEU A 160 -22.63 -17.63 -1.15
CA LEU A 160 -21.76 -18.56 -1.86
C LEU A 160 -21.04 -19.48 -0.87
N HIS A 161 -20.67 -20.66 -1.36
CA HIS A 161 -19.97 -21.65 -0.54
C HIS A 161 -18.65 -21.08 0.02
N TRP A 162 -18.34 -21.37 1.27
CA TRP A 162 -17.18 -20.83 1.98
C TRP A 162 -15.83 -21.08 1.25
N SER A 163 -15.70 -22.19 0.51
CA SER A 163 -14.49 -22.50 -0.26
C SER A 163 -14.16 -21.43 -1.29
N LEU A 164 -15.17 -20.79 -1.89
CA LEU A 164 -14.97 -19.70 -2.84
C LEU A 164 -14.45 -18.43 -2.14
N TRP A 165 -14.85 -18.23 -0.90
CA TRP A 165 -14.30 -17.16 -0.06
C TRP A 165 -12.81 -17.37 0.18
N VAL A 166 -12.43 -18.57 0.66
CA VAL A 166 -11.04 -18.93 0.91
C VAL A 166 -10.22 -18.77 -0.36
N LEU A 167 -10.71 -19.26 -1.49
CA LEU A 167 -10.04 -19.15 -2.77
C LEU A 167 -9.81 -17.70 -3.19
N SER A 168 -10.82 -16.84 -3.04
CA SER A 168 -10.72 -15.40 -3.32
C SER A 168 -9.65 -14.71 -2.46
N PHE A 169 -9.62 -15.04 -1.17
CA PHE A 169 -8.62 -14.49 -0.24
C PHE A 169 -7.21 -14.96 -0.59
N MET A 170 -7.05 -16.23 -0.93
CA MET A 170 -5.75 -16.75 -1.38
C MET A 170 -5.29 -16.05 -2.67
N TYR A 171 -6.17 -15.85 -3.64
CA TYR A 171 -5.84 -15.14 -4.87
C TYR A 171 -5.44 -13.70 -4.61
N ALA A 172 -6.15 -12.98 -3.74
CA ALA A 172 -5.79 -11.62 -3.35
C ALA A 172 -4.40 -11.58 -2.69
N PHE A 173 -4.15 -12.49 -1.75
CA PHE A 173 -2.86 -12.57 -1.06
C PHE A 173 -1.71 -12.90 -2.02
N ILE A 174 -1.86 -13.92 -2.86
CA ILE A 174 -0.86 -14.31 -3.87
C ILE A 174 -0.59 -13.16 -4.84
N SER A 175 -1.65 -12.48 -5.31
CA SER A 175 -1.53 -11.30 -6.18
C SER A 175 -0.70 -10.20 -5.54
N GLY A 176 -0.96 -9.89 -4.27
CA GLY A 176 -0.18 -8.93 -3.51
C GLY A 176 1.29 -9.34 -3.39
N ILE A 177 1.55 -10.62 -3.08
CA ILE A 177 2.93 -11.15 -3.01
C ILE A 177 3.66 -10.96 -4.34
N LEU A 178 3.05 -11.37 -5.43
CA LEU A 178 3.72 -11.35 -6.74
C LEU A 178 3.90 -9.92 -7.26
N ILE A 179 2.82 -9.14 -7.26
CA ILE A 179 2.83 -7.81 -7.86
C ILE A 179 3.66 -6.84 -7.02
N VAL A 180 3.45 -6.78 -5.72
CA VAL A 180 4.20 -5.85 -4.86
C VAL A 180 5.63 -6.35 -4.61
N GLY A 181 5.82 -7.64 -4.35
CA GLY A 181 7.12 -8.21 -4.06
C GLY A 181 8.09 -8.12 -5.24
N LEU A 182 7.62 -8.40 -6.45
CA LEU A 182 8.46 -8.39 -7.64
C LEU A 182 8.42 -7.03 -8.35
N LEU A 183 7.23 -6.58 -8.76
CA LEU A 183 7.10 -5.38 -9.58
C LEU A 183 7.21 -4.11 -8.76
N GLY A 184 6.64 -4.05 -7.55
CA GLY A 184 6.69 -2.86 -6.70
C GLY A 184 8.12 -2.53 -6.28
N ARG A 185 8.86 -3.54 -5.83
CA ARG A 185 10.27 -3.36 -5.46
C ARG A 185 11.14 -3.06 -6.68
N ALA A 186 10.91 -3.71 -7.81
CA ALA A 186 11.63 -3.42 -9.05
C ALA A 186 11.39 -1.98 -9.50
N ALA A 187 10.14 -1.52 -9.50
CA ALA A 187 9.78 -0.14 -9.85
C ALA A 187 10.45 0.89 -8.93
N LYS A 188 10.43 0.67 -7.60
CA LYS A 188 11.20 1.49 -6.66
C LYS A 188 12.67 1.59 -7.07
N ASN A 189 13.31 0.45 -7.35
CA ASN A 189 14.75 0.41 -7.68
C ASN A 189 15.06 1.13 -9.00
N VAL A 190 14.16 1.02 -10.00
CA VAL A 190 14.27 1.74 -11.27
C VAL A 190 14.16 3.25 -11.05
N LEU A 191 13.23 3.72 -10.24
CA LEU A 191 13.06 5.13 -9.91
C LEU A 191 14.31 5.70 -9.22
N ILE A 192 14.87 4.97 -8.26
CA ILE A 192 16.12 5.38 -7.60
C ILE A 192 17.28 5.47 -8.61
N LYS A 193 17.41 4.49 -9.50
CA LYS A 193 18.44 4.52 -10.57
C LYS A 193 18.22 5.66 -11.56
N ALA A 194 16.99 6.07 -11.78
CA ALA A 194 16.63 7.21 -12.63
C ALA A 194 16.83 8.58 -11.94
N GLY A 195 17.39 8.62 -10.73
CA GLY A 195 17.71 9.84 -10.00
C GLY A 195 16.61 10.36 -9.08
N VAL A 196 15.56 9.58 -8.84
CA VAL A 196 14.56 9.92 -7.80
C VAL A 196 15.21 9.74 -6.43
N HIS A 197 15.33 10.84 -5.70
CA HIS A 197 15.96 10.83 -4.38
C HIS A 197 15.04 10.18 -3.33
N THR A 198 15.63 9.35 -2.49
CA THR A 198 14.97 8.85 -1.28
C THR A 198 14.97 9.95 -0.22
N THR A 199 13.89 10.01 0.58
CA THR A 199 13.71 11.09 1.59
C THR A 199 13.67 10.54 3.02
N PHE A 200 14.34 9.42 3.29
CA PHE A 200 14.42 8.79 4.61
C PHE A 200 15.80 8.89 5.26
#